data_926e1fb69db32d0a8af5aeabc90ef12b
#
_entry.id   926e1fb69db32d0a8af5aeabc90ef12b
#
_cell.length_a   1.000
_cell.length_b   1.000
_cell.length_c   1.000
_cell.angle_alpha   90.00
_cell.angle_beta   90.00
_cell.angle_gamma   90.00
#
_symmetry.space_group_name_H-M   'P 1'
#
loop_
_entity.id
_entity.type
_entity.pdbx_description
1 polymer ?
#
loop_
_entity_poly.entity_id
_entity_poly.type
_entity_poly.pdbx_seq_one_letter_code
_entity_poly.pdbx_strand_id
1 'polypeptide(L)'
;MAPEAAEAESGLIDQARRGSFFAFEEIVRRYQRRVYATAYRIVRRHEVADDVAQEAFIRAHRSLDRFDTRRPFGPWICRIAANLAVNHVRSPQAREDALPDGHSETPSGAPGPLQGVLDTEARAMLDRALGELPAEQRAVFCLRVFEELSYREIADALGIEMGTVMSRLSRAREKLREALSPYLAAAPRRAGSQP
;
A
#
# COMPACT_ATOMS: atom_id res chain seq x y z
N MET A 1 -8.33 -10.49 11.79
CA MET A 1 -9.65 -9.83 11.69
C MET A 1 -10.66 -10.75 12.36
N ALA A 2 -11.49 -10.23 13.27
CA ALA A 2 -12.52 -11.02 13.94
C ALA A 2 -13.55 -11.55 12.90
N PRO A 3 -14.09 -12.76 13.07
CA PRO A 3 -15.02 -13.38 12.11
C PRO A 3 -16.24 -12.51 11.81
N GLU A 4 -16.80 -11.85 12.81
CA GLU A 4 -17.94 -10.92 12.67
C GLU A 4 -17.64 -9.72 11.74
N ALA A 5 -16.40 -9.19 11.77
CA ALA A 5 -15.99 -8.09 10.90
C ALA A 5 -15.85 -8.54 9.43
N ALA A 6 -15.45 -9.78 9.20
CA ALA A 6 -15.35 -10.37 7.86
C ALA A 6 -16.75 -10.65 7.27
N GLU A 7 -17.69 -11.12 8.07
CA GLU A 7 -19.09 -11.33 7.65
C GLU A 7 -19.78 -10.01 7.33
N ALA A 8 -19.59 -8.98 8.16
CA ALA A 8 -20.12 -7.65 7.92
C ALA A 8 -19.55 -7.04 6.62
N GLU A 9 -18.26 -7.27 6.33
CA GLU A 9 -17.62 -6.80 5.09
C GLU A 9 -18.20 -7.52 3.87
N SER A 10 -18.32 -8.84 3.93
CA SER A 10 -18.92 -9.64 2.87
C SER A 10 -20.35 -9.20 2.56
N GLY A 11 -21.15 -8.93 3.59
CA GLY A 11 -22.51 -8.43 3.45
C GLY A 11 -22.59 -7.07 2.74
N LEU A 12 -21.66 -6.14 3.04
CA LEU A 12 -21.57 -4.85 2.36
C LEU A 12 -21.21 -5.01 0.88
N ILE A 13 -20.26 -5.89 0.57
CA ILE A 13 -19.83 -6.16 -0.79
C ILE A 13 -20.99 -6.74 -1.60
N ASP A 14 -21.75 -7.67 -1.04
CA ASP A 14 -22.90 -8.27 -1.70
C ASP A 14 -24.06 -7.26 -1.94
N GLN A 15 -24.25 -6.32 -1.02
CA GLN A 15 -25.20 -5.22 -1.23
C GLN A 15 -24.73 -4.27 -2.33
N ALA A 16 -23.45 -3.92 -2.37
CA ALA A 16 -22.87 -3.09 -3.41
C ALA A 16 -22.97 -3.75 -4.80
N ARG A 17 -22.74 -5.06 -4.91
CA ARG A 17 -22.97 -5.86 -6.13
C ARG A 17 -24.41 -5.78 -6.64
N ARG A 18 -25.38 -5.74 -5.73
CA ARG A 18 -26.80 -5.58 -6.07
C ARG A 18 -27.18 -4.14 -6.38
N GLY A 19 -26.20 -3.24 -6.54
CA GLY A 19 -26.40 -1.85 -6.92
C GLY A 19 -26.67 -0.89 -5.76
N SER A 20 -26.45 -1.29 -4.51
CA SER A 20 -26.59 -0.38 -3.37
C SER A 20 -25.45 0.64 -3.36
N PHE A 21 -25.77 1.88 -3.70
CA PHE A 21 -24.83 3.00 -3.62
C PHE A 21 -24.32 3.22 -2.19
N PHE A 22 -25.18 3.17 -1.19
CA PHE A 22 -24.82 3.35 0.21
C PHE A 22 -23.83 2.29 0.71
N ALA A 23 -23.98 1.04 0.26
CA ALA A 23 -23.04 -0.03 0.62
C ALA A 23 -21.65 0.24 0.00
N PHE A 24 -21.59 0.70 -1.25
CA PHE A 24 -20.32 1.04 -1.88
C PHE A 24 -19.68 2.28 -1.26
N GLU A 25 -20.46 3.31 -0.92
CA GLU A 25 -19.99 4.50 -0.19
C GLU A 25 -19.35 4.11 1.15
N GLU A 26 -19.95 3.19 1.91
CA GLU A 26 -19.39 2.67 3.14
C GLU A 26 -18.06 1.92 2.91
N ILE A 27 -17.94 1.14 1.83
CA ILE A 27 -16.68 0.51 1.42
C ILE A 27 -15.63 1.59 1.12
N VAL A 28 -15.96 2.63 0.36
CA VAL A 28 -15.05 3.74 0.07
C VAL A 28 -14.59 4.40 1.38
N ARG A 29 -15.51 4.73 2.28
CA ARG A 29 -15.21 5.37 3.56
C ARG A 29 -14.25 4.54 4.43
N ARG A 30 -14.38 3.21 4.43
CA ARG A 30 -13.51 2.30 5.18
C ARG A 30 -12.11 2.21 4.60
N TYR A 31 -11.99 2.24 3.27
CA TYR A 31 -10.74 1.91 2.59
C TYR A 31 -10.01 3.10 1.98
N GLN A 32 -10.64 4.29 1.84
CA GLN A 32 -10.04 5.45 1.17
C GLN A 32 -8.65 5.82 1.71
N ARG A 33 -8.48 5.85 3.04
CA ARG A 33 -7.18 6.18 3.65
C ARG A 33 -6.11 5.15 3.32
N ARG A 34 -6.46 3.87 3.34
CA ARG A 34 -5.52 2.77 3.04
C ARG A 34 -5.12 2.77 1.58
N VAL A 35 -6.07 2.93 0.68
CA VAL A 35 -5.86 3.00 -0.77
C VAL A 35 -5.00 4.21 -1.13
N TYR A 36 -5.34 5.38 -0.61
CA TYR A 36 -4.55 6.59 -0.77
C TYR A 36 -3.12 6.42 -0.26
N ALA A 37 -2.95 5.90 0.96
CA ALA A 37 -1.62 5.67 1.53
C ALA A 37 -0.79 4.70 0.69
N THR A 38 -1.40 3.66 0.13
CA THR A 38 -0.72 2.72 -0.78
C THR A 38 -0.28 3.41 -2.06
N ALA A 39 -1.17 4.22 -2.68
CA ALA A 39 -0.84 5.01 -3.86
C ALA A 39 0.27 6.02 -3.56
N TYR A 40 0.11 6.82 -2.50
CA TYR A 40 1.07 7.86 -2.12
C TYR A 40 2.47 7.30 -1.84
N ARG A 41 2.58 6.19 -1.11
CA ARG A 41 3.88 5.54 -0.89
C ARG A 41 4.60 5.18 -2.19
N ILE A 42 3.86 4.93 -3.28
CA ILE A 42 4.44 4.55 -4.57
C ILE A 42 4.73 5.79 -5.43
N VAL A 43 3.79 6.71 -5.59
CA VAL A 43 3.92 7.85 -6.50
C VAL A 43 4.64 9.05 -5.88
N ARG A 44 4.54 9.24 -4.56
CA ARG A 44 5.16 10.32 -3.78
C ARG A 44 4.70 11.74 -4.18
N ARG A 45 3.51 11.85 -4.75
CA ARG A 45 2.83 13.11 -5.11
C ARG A 45 1.38 13.02 -4.67
N HIS A 46 0.89 14.03 -3.94
CA HIS A 46 -0.45 14.03 -3.35
C HIS A 46 -1.54 13.99 -4.42
N GLU A 47 -1.48 14.90 -5.39
CA GLU A 47 -2.46 14.98 -6.48
C GLU A 47 -2.58 13.66 -7.23
N VAL A 48 -1.44 13.07 -7.60
CA VAL A 48 -1.40 11.78 -8.29
C VAL A 48 -1.93 10.64 -7.42
N ALA A 49 -1.66 10.69 -6.12
CA ALA A 49 -2.15 9.67 -5.20
C ALA A 49 -3.67 9.72 -5.03
N ASP A 50 -4.25 10.93 -5.03
CA ASP A 50 -5.70 11.12 -5.02
C ASP A 50 -6.35 10.58 -6.31
N ASP A 51 -5.80 10.93 -7.48
CA ASP A 51 -6.28 10.43 -8.76
C ASP A 51 -6.21 8.91 -8.85
N VAL A 52 -5.08 8.33 -8.44
CA VAL A 52 -4.90 6.87 -8.38
C VAL A 52 -5.89 6.22 -7.43
N ALA A 53 -6.14 6.83 -6.26
CA ALA A 53 -7.10 6.29 -5.30
C ALA A 53 -8.53 6.32 -5.85
N GLN A 54 -8.94 7.41 -6.47
CA GLN A 54 -10.25 7.53 -7.12
C GLN A 54 -10.41 6.48 -8.23
N GLU A 55 -9.46 6.39 -9.14
CA GLU A 55 -9.49 5.42 -10.24
C GLU A 55 -9.49 3.97 -9.71
N ALA A 56 -8.79 3.70 -8.60
CA ALA A 56 -8.81 2.38 -7.97
C ALA A 56 -10.21 2.00 -7.49
N PHE A 57 -10.98 2.93 -6.89
CA PHE A 57 -12.36 2.67 -6.49
C PHE A 57 -13.29 2.51 -7.69
N ILE A 58 -13.11 3.29 -8.76
CA ILE A 58 -13.88 3.13 -9.99
C ILE A 58 -13.65 1.73 -10.59
N ARG A 59 -12.40 1.27 -10.68
CA ARG A 59 -12.07 -0.07 -11.17
C ARG A 59 -12.56 -1.17 -10.23
N ALA A 60 -12.46 -0.96 -8.94
CA ALA A 60 -12.99 -1.88 -7.94
C ALA A 60 -14.50 -2.05 -8.11
N HIS A 61 -15.24 -0.95 -8.25
CA HIS A 61 -16.68 -1.00 -8.50
C HIS A 61 -17.03 -1.79 -9.77
N ARG A 62 -16.35 -1.51 -10.88
CA ARG A 62 -16.58 -2.20 -12.17
C ARG A 62 -16.23 -3.69 -12.14
N SER A 63 -15.35 -4.10 -11.25
CA SER A 63 -14.90 -5.51 -11.14
C SER A 63 -15.39 -6.20 -9.86
N LEU A 64 -16.29 -5.56 -9.11
CA LEU A 64 -16.76 -6.04 -7.82
C LEU A 64 -17.44 -7.42 -7.93
N ASP A 65 -18.15 -7.68 -9.03
CA ASP A 65 -18.79 -8.97 -9.30
C ASP A 65 -17.81 -10.15 -9.38
N ARG A 66 -16.53 -9.86 -9.74
CA ARG A 66 -15.47 -10.85 -9.87
C ARG A 66 -14.66 -11.02 -8.60
N PHE A 67 -14.90 -10.20 -7.58
CA PHE A 67 -14.17 -10.28 -6.32
C PHE A 67 -14.64 -11.51 -5.51
N ASP A 68 -13.69 -12.31 -5.03
CA ASP A 68 -13.97 -13.44 -4.14
C ASP A 68 -14.12 -12.96 -2.69
N THR A 69 -15.35 -12.93 -2.17
CA THR A 69 -15.66 -12.44 -0.81
C THR A 69 -15.04 -13.29 0.31
N ARG A 70 -14.49 -14.46 0.00
CA ARG A 70 -13.69 -15.24 0.96
C ARG A 70 -12.31 -14.64 1.24
N ARG A 71 -11.89 -13.66 0.43
CA ARG A 71 -10.64 -12.93 0.59
C ARG A 71 -10.91 -11.56 1.19
N PRO A 72 -9.96 -10.99 1.97
CA PRO A 72 -10.11 -9.64 2.51
C PRO A 72 -10.10 -8.60 1.36
N PHE A 73 -11.04 -7.65 1.42
CA PHE A 73 -11.20 -6.62 0.40
C PHE A 73 -10.03 -5.62 0.35
N GLY A 74 -9.48 -5.25 1.52
CA GLY A 74 -8.39 -4.27 1.62
C GLY A 74 -7.18 -4.62 0.75
N PRO A 75 -6.54 -5.79 0.90
CA PRO A 75 -5.45 -6.22 0.02
C PRO A 75 -5.82 -6.25 -1.47
N TRP A 76 -7.05 -6.62 -1.81
CA TRP A 76 -7.50 -6.67 -3.20
C TRP A 76 -7.56 -5.27 -3.84
N ILE A 77 -8.18 -4.29 -3.17
CA ILE A 77 -8.25 -2.92 -3.71
C ILE A 77 -6.89 -2.24 -3.72
N CYS A 78 -6.03 -2.51 -2.71
CA CYS A 78 -4.67 -1.98 -2.69
C CYS A 78 -3.80 -2.54 -3.83
N ARG A 79 -4.05 -3.76 -4.31
CA ARG A 79 -3.42 -4.29 -5.53
C ARG A 79 -3.80 -3.46 -6.76
N ILE A 80 -5.05 -3.09 -6.89
CA ILE A 80 -5.53 -2.22 -7.99
C ILE A 80 -4.82 -0.87 -7.93
N ALA A 81 -4.78 -0.24 -6.76
CA ALA A 81 -4.12 1.04 -6.55
C ALA A 81 -2.61 0.98 -6.84
N ALA A 82 -1.92 -0.05 -6.35
CA ALA A 82 -0.49 -0.22 -6.58
C ALA A 82 -0.15 -0.42 -8.07
N ASN A 83 -0.97 -1.19 -8.80
CA ASN A 83 -0.77 -1.36 -10.24
C ASN A 83 -0.97 -0.04 -10.99
N LEU A 84 -2.01 0.72 -10.66
CA LEU A 84 -2.23 2.06 -11.22
C LEU A 84 -1.06 3.01 -10.93
N ALA A 85 -0.60 3.04 -9.68
CA ALA A 85 0.53 3.86 -9.24
C ALA A 85 1.82 3.53 -10.00
N VAL A 86 2.15 2.23 -10.14
CA VAL A 86 3.33 1.80 -10.90
C VAL A 86 3.21 2.17 -12.38
N ASN A 87 2.04 1.98 -12.98
CA ASN A 87 1.80 2.33 -14.38
C ASN A 87 1.92 3.85 -14.59
N HIS A 88 1.41 4.66 -13.66
CA HIS A 88 1.58 6.11 -13.71
C HIS A 88 3.07 6.49 -13.69
N VAL A 89 3.86 5.96 -12.73
CA VAL A 89 5.31 6.27 -12.64
C VAL A 89 6.11 5.82 -13.87
N ARG A 90 5.64 4.78 -14.59
CA ARG A 90 6.26 4.31 -15.84
C ARG A 90 5.86 5.15 -17.05
N SER A 91 4.80 5.94 -16.96
CA SER A 91 4.30 6.74 -18.09
C SER A 91 5.27 7.85 -18.47
N PRO A 92 5.29 8.28 -19.74
CA PRO A 92 6.09 9.42 -20.18
C PRO A 92 5.73 10.70 -19.43
N GLN A 93 4.46 10.94 -19.14
CA GLN A 93 3.97 12.11 -18.40
C GLN A 93 4.59 12.22 -17.01
N ALA A 94 4.76 11.10 -16.30
CA ALA A 94 5.40 11.13 -14.98
C ALA A 94 6.87 11.55 -15.01
N ARG A 95 7.54 11.44 -16.16
CA ARG A 95 8.92 11.88 -16.33
C ARG A 95 9.04 13.38 -16.57
N GLU A 96 8.04 13.99 -17.18
CA GLU A 96 7.97 15.45 -17.41
C GLU A 96 7.56 16.20 -16.13
N ASP A 97 6.73 15.57 -15.31
CA ASP A 97 6.23 16.13 -14.04
C ASP A 97 7.13 15.86 -12.83
N ALA A 98 8.34 15.34 -13.02
CA ALA A 98 9.22 14.85 -11.95
C ALA A 98 9.91 15.98 -11.13
N LEU A 99 9.14 16.95 -10.63
CA LEU A 99 9.54 17.76 -9.48
C LEU A 99 9.01 17.07 -8.22
N PRO A 100 9.88 16.66 -7.28
CA PRO A 100 9.42 16.13 -6.00
C PRO A 100 8.68 17.22 -5.24
N ASP A 101 7.48 16.93 -4.76
CA ASP A 101 6.84 17.79 -3.76
C ASP A 101 7.78 17.87 -2.56
N GLY A 102 8.33 19.06 -2.31
CA GLY A 102 9.20 19.28 -1.16
C GLY A 102 8.42 19.01 0.12
N HIS A 103 8.95 18.16 0.98
CA HIS A 103 8.49 17.91 2.35
C HIS A 103 6.97 17.66 2.47
N SER A 104 6.54 16.50 2.11
CA SER A 104 5.18 16.07 2.30
C SER A 104 5.03 15.37 3.65
N GLU A 105 4.16 15.91 4.48
CA GLU A 105 3.70 15.23 5.69
C GLU A 105 3.06 13.90 5.26
N THR A 106 3.58 12.80 5.79
CA THR A 106 2.99 11.48 5.57
C THR A 106 1.55 11.51 6.05
N PRO A 107 0.56 11.11 5.23
CA PRO A 107 -0.80 11.02 5.72
C PRO A 107 -0.84 10.13 6.96
N SER A 108 -1.13 10.73 8.09
CA SER A 108 -1.37 10.02 9.35
C SER A 108 -2.65 9.23 9.20
N GLY A 109 -2.56 7.99 8.78
CA GLY A 109 -3.77 7.20 8.69
C GLY A 109 -3.71 5.99 7.81
N ALA A 110 -3.52 4.92 8.39
CA ALA A 110 -4.23 3.64 8.44
C ALA A 110 -3.44 2.74 9.36
N PRO A 111 -4.05 2.09 10.34
CA PRO A 111 -3.37 1.11 11.18
C PRO A 111 -2.99 -0.10 10.34
N GLY A 112 -1.74 -0.16 9.92
CA GLY A 112 -1.12 -1.42 9.53
C GLY A 112 -0.55 -2.10 10.78
N PRO A 113 -0.23 -3.40 10.74
CA PRO A 113 0.30 -4.15 11.90
C PRO A 113 1.56 -3.52 12.54
N LEU A 114 2.26 -2.65 11.83
CA LEU A 114 3.43 -1.89 12.32
C LEU A 114 3.07 -0.63 13.14
N GLN A 115 1.80 -0.23 13.20
CA GLN A 115 1.40 1.03 13.83
C GLN A 115 1.50 1.03 15.36
N GLY A 116 1.45 -0.13 15.99
CA GLY A 116 1.56 -0.24 17.45
C GLY A 116 2.98 -0.11 18.02
N VAL A 117 4.01 -0.12 17.18
CA VAL A 117 5.41 -0.29 17.62
C VAL A 117 6.32 0.88 17.22
N LEU A 118 6.00 1.62 16.18
CA LEU A 118 6.84 2.72 15.69
C LEU A 118 6.37 4.06 16.25
N ASP A 119 7.28 4.83 16.85
CA ASP A 119 7.04 6.22 17.17
C ASP A 119 7.00 7.11 15.89
N THR A 120 6.64 8.36 16.05
CA THR A 120 6.49 9.30 14.93
C THR A 120 7.80 9.50 14.16
N GLU A 121 8.95 9.49 14.85
CA GLU A 121 10.27 9.66 14.25
C GLU A 121 10.65 8.45 13.39
N ALA A 122 10.46 7.23 13.91
CA ALA A 122 10.75 6.01 13.18
C ALA A 122 9.88 5.89 11.91
N ARG A 123 8.62 6.35 11.98
CA ARG A 123 7.74 6.41 10.79
C ARG A 123 8.24 7.39 9.75
N ALA A 124 8.63 8.59 10.17
CA ALA A 124 9.17 9.60 9.26
C ALA A 124 10.48 9.13 8.60
N MET A 125 11.32 8.43 9.33
CA MET A 125 12.56 7.84 8.81
C MET A 125 12.27 6.75 7.78
N LEU A 126 11.36 5.84 8.10
CA LEU A 126 10.95 4.79 7.15
C LEU A 126 10.36 5.39 5.88
N ASP A 127 9.54 6.43 6.02
CA ASP A 127 8.94 7.11 4.88
C ASP A 127 9.97 7.79 3.98
N ARG A 128 10.99 8.46 4.56
CA ARG A 128 12.12 9.01 3.80
C ARG A 128 12.89 7.92 3.07
N ALA A 129 13.25 6.84 3.78
CA ALA A 129 13.99 5.72 3.19
C ALA A 129 13.20 5.04 2.05
N LEU A 130 11.88 4.92 2.20
CA LEU A 130 11.01 4.46 1.12
C LEU A 130 11.02 5.42 -0.07
N GLY A 131 11.11 6.72 0.16
CA GLY A 131 11.22 7.74 -0.88
C GLY A 131 12.44 7.57 -1.78
N GLU A 132 13.55 7.08 -1.24
CA GLU A 132 14.81 6.84 -1.98
C GLU A 132 14.77 5.57 -2.85
N LEU A 133 13.80 4.69 -2.64
CA LEU A 133 13.65 3.49 -3.47
C LEU A 133 13.11 3.84 -4.86
N PRO A 134 13.59 3.19 -5.93
CA PRO A 134 12.90 3.19 -7.21
C PRO A 134 11.45 2.74 -7.03
N ALA A 135 10.51 3.40 -7.72
CA ALA A 135 9.08 3.18 -7.53
C ALA A 135 8.64 1.71 -7.64
N GLU A 136 9.27 0.95 -8.52
CA GLU A 136 8.98 -0.47 -8.70
C GLU A 136 9.45 -1.35 -7.52
N GLN A 137 10.58 -1.00 -6.91
CA GLN A 137 11.07 -1.68 -5.70
C GLN A 137 10.19 -1.30 -4.52
N ARG A 138 9.82 -0.04 -4.41
CA ARG A 138 8.93 0.51 -3.40
C ARG A 138 7.55 -0.13 -3.46
N ALA A 139 6.97 -0.28 -4.65
CA ALA A 139 5.67 -0.94 -4.84
C ALA A 139 5.68 -2.40 -4.34
N VAL A 140 6.68 -3.18 -4.74
CA VAL A 140 6.83 -4.57 -4.28
C VAL A 140 6.99 -4.64 -2.76
N PHE A 141 7.78 -3.75 -2.19
CA PHE A 141 7.97 -3.67 -0.73
C PHE A 141 6.68 -3.31 -0.01
N CYS A 142 5.97 -2.29 -0.48
CA CYS A 142 4.71 -1.85 0.12
C CYS A 142 3.64 -2.95 0.09
N LEU A 143 3.47 -3.61 -1.05
CA LEU A 143 2.52 -4.72 -1.17
C LEU A 143 2.87 -5.90 -0.26
N ARG A 144 4.17 -6.18 -0.08
CA ARG A 144 4.61 -7.28 0.78
C ARG A 144 4.45 -6.96 2.26
N VAL A 145 4.84 -5.76 2.69
CA VAL A 145 4.97 -5.40 4.11
C VAL A 145 3.70 -4.79 4.69
N PHE A 146 3.02 -3.90 3.94
CA PHE A 146 1.82 -3.22 4.44
C PHE A 146 0.53 -3.93 4.07
N GLU A 147 0.51 -4.64 2.92
CA GLU A 147 -0.67 -5.35 2.44
C GLU A 147 -0.56 -6.87 2.64
N GLU A 148 0.58 -7.37 3.14
CA GLU A 148 0.86 -8.77 3.49
C GLU A 148 0.70 -9.76 2.33
N LEU A 149 0.75 -9.28 1.07
CA LEU A 149 0.57 -10.11 -0.11
C LEU A 149 1.72 -11.13 -0.27
N SER A 150 1.38 -12.32 -0.73
CA SER A 150 2.35 -13.32 -1.17
C SER A 150 3.09 -12.87 -2.43
N TYR A 151 4.25 -13.46 -2.70
CA TYR A 151 5.02 -13.14 -3.91
C TYR A 151 4.23 -13.39 -5.20
N ARG A 152 3.39 -14.43 -5.21
CA ARG A 152 2.52 -14.74 -6.35
C ARG A 152 1.46 -13.66 -6.55
N GLU A 153 0.80 -13.24 -5.49
CA GLU A 153 -0.21 -12.17 -5.57
C GLU A 153 0.41 -10.84 -6.01
N ILE A 154 1.64 -10.53 -5.59
CA ILE A 154 2.37 -9.33 -6.04
C ILE A 154 2.74 -9.46 -7.52
N ALA A 155 3.20 -10.62 -7.97
CA ALA A 155 3.51 -10.91 -9.38
C ALA A 155 2.27 -10.69 -10.25
N ASP A 156 1.15 -11.30 -9.87
CA ASP A 156 -0.14 -11.16 -10.55
C ASP A 156 -0.64 -9.70 -10.55
N ALA A 157 -0.50 -8.99 -9.41
CA ALA A 157 -0.94 -7.60 -9.27
C ALA A 157 -0.18 -6.64 -10.17
N LEU A 158 1.14 -6.81 -10.30
CA LEU A 158 2.02 -5.90 -11.04
C LEU A 158 2.33 -6.39 -12.47
N GLY A 159 1.82 -7.56 -12.88
CA GLY A 159 2.08 -8.14 -14.18
C GLY A 159 3.56 -8.45 -14.42
N ILE A 160 4.26 -8.97 -13.42
CA ILE A 160 5.69 -9.29 -13.48
C ILE A 160 5.96 -10.73 -13.04
N GLU A 161 7.09 -11.27 -13.45
CA GLU A 161 7.53 -12.61 -13.04
C GLU A 161 7.84 -12.66 -11.52
N MET A 162 7.58 -13.80 -10.88
CA MET A 162 7.85 -14.02 -9.45
C MET A 162 9.34 -13.82 -9.11
N GLY A 163 10.26 -14.20 -10.01
CA GLY A 163 11.70 -13.93 -9.86
C GLY A 163 12.01 -12.43 -9.80
N THR A 164 11.26 -11.62 -10.55
CA THR A 164 11.36 -10.15 -10.52
C THR A 164 10.86 -9.59 -9.20
N VAL A 165 9.77 -10.14 -8.63
CA VAL A 165 9.30 -9.76 -7.29
C VAL A 165 10.38 -10.03 -6.24
N MET A 166 10.97 -11.22 -6.25
CA MET A 166 12.02 -11.62 -5.30
C MET A 166 13.25 -10.71 -5.39
N SER A 167 13.74 -10.44 -6.60
CA SER A 167 14.92 -9.60 -6.81
C SER A 167 14.66 -8.14 -6.42
N ARG A 168 13.48 -7.57 -6.76
CA ARG A 168 13.09 -6.21 -6.36
C ARG A 168 12.94 -6.09 -4.86
N LEU A 169 12.34 -7.08 -4.21
CA LEU A 169 12.17 -7.08 -2.76
C LEU A 169 13.51 -7.19 -2.02
N SER A 170 14.43 -8.02 -2.51
CA SER A 170 15.79 -8.14 -1.95
C SER A 170 16.52 -6.80 -2.01
N ARG A 171 16.54 -6.15 -3.19
CA ARG A 171 17.19 -4.84 -3.38
C ARG A 171 16.54 -3.75 -2.53
N ALA A 172 15.20 -3.76 -2.43
CA ALA A 172 14.48 -2.82 -1.57
C ALA A 172 14.90 -2.96 -0.11
N ARG A 173 14.94 -4.21 0.41
CA ARG A 173 15.35 -4.50 1.79
C ARG A 173 16.80 -4.11 2.07
N GLU A 174 17.71 -4.33 1.12
CA GLU A 174 19.10 -3.97 1.24
C GLU A 174 19.26 -2.45 1.37
N LYS A 175 18.67 -1.68 0.44
CA LYS A 175 18.69 -0.22 0.49
C LYS A 175 18.06 0.34 1.76
N LEU A 176 16.91 -0.20 2.18
CA LEU A 176 16.26 0.23 3.42
C LEU A 176 17.12 -0.08 4.65
N ARG A 177 17.78 -1.23 4.68
CA ARG A 177 18.70 -1.57 5.77
C ARG A 177 19.87 -0.60 5.84
N GLU A 178 20.46 -0.24 4.69
CA GLU A 178 21.53 0.76 4.61
C GLU A 178 21.06 2.13 5.09
N ALA A 179 19.92 2.62 4.57
CA ALA A 179 19.35 3.92 4.94
C ALA A 179 18.95 4.01 6.41
N LEU A 180 18.44 2.91 6.99
CA LEU A 180 18.00 2.86 8.40
C LEU A 180 19.09 2.45 9.38
N SER A 181 20.25 1.98 8.91
CA SER A 181 21.35 1.49 9.76
C SER A 181 21.81 2.50 10.82
N PRO A 182 21.99 3.82 10.52
CA PRO A 182 22.39 4.80 11.53
C PRO A 182 21.38 4.91 12.68
N TYR A 183 20.10 4.78 12.37
CA TYR A 183 19.02 4.89 13.35
C TYR A 183 18.86 3.61 14.18
N LEU A 184 19.03 2.45 13.55
CA LEU A 184 19.02 1.16 14.25
C LEU A 184 20.20 1.02 15.23
N ALA A 185 21.33 1.62 14.90
CA ALA A 185 22.49 1.67 15.78
C ALA A 185 22.30 2.63 16.97
N ALA A 186 21.54 3.73 16.77
CA ALA A 186 21.24 4.73 17.79
C ALA A 186 20.04 4.36 18.68
N ALA A 187 19.19 3.43 18.25
CA ALA A 187 18.04 2.99 19.03
C ALA A 187 18.50 2.24 20.28
N PRO A 188 18.06 2.62 21.50
CA PRO A 188 18.38 1.88 22.71
C PRO A 188 17.88 0.45 22.54
N ARG A 189 18.77 -0.52 22.66
CA ARG A 189 18.42 -1.95 22.70
C ARG A 189 17.35 -2.12 23.79
N ARG A 190 16.10 -2.33 23.42
CA ARG A 190 15.07 -2.71 24.39
C ARG A 190 15.54 -4.00 25.05
N ALA A 191 16.01 -3.86 26.29
CA ALA A 191 16.27 -4.97 27.18
C ALA A 191 14.93 -5.69 27.42
N GLY A 192 14.85 -6.98 27.13
CA GLY A 192 13.73 -7.78 27.58
C GLY A 192 13.14 -8.72 26.54
N SER A 193 13.90 -9.73 26.19
CA SER A 193 13.37 -11.08 26.01
C SER A 193 14.38 -11.99 26.68
N GLN A 194 14.21 -12.18 27.97
CA GLN A 194 14.79 -13.34 28.66
C GLN A 194 13.90 -14.55 28.41
N PRO A 195 14.51 -15.74 28.39
CA PRO A 195 13.92 -17.01 27.97
C PRO A 195 12.80 -17.49 28.87
#